data_4b56e93d73dbef0d6ff485405307911f
#
_entry.id   4b56e93d73dbef0d6ff485405307911f
#
_cell.length_a   1.000
_cell.length_b   1.000
_cell.length_c   1.000
_cell.angle_alpha   90.00
_cell.angle_beta   90.00
_cell.angle_gamma   90.00
#
_symmetry.space_group_name_H-M   'P 1'
#
loop_
_entity.id
_entity.type
_entity.pdbx_description
1 polymer ?
#
loop_
_entity_poly.entity_id
_entity_poly.type
_entity_poly.pdbx_seq_one_letter_code
_entity_poly.pdbx_strand_id
1 'polypeptide(L)'
;MRLTIKNERNEKISELNNIIGSEKATAAEINQAIEEKNFLNSITECELLLELEIINLGYQDAFVHVTDTGIDVTVISDEHSISKANEIINMTIQEFNGKYSDVCVEFETVEEVMGIIDEAA
;
A
#
# COMPACT_ATOMS: atom_id res chain seq x y z
N MET A 1 -2.35 -5.12 -10.64
CA MET A 1 -2.70 -4.42 -9.39
C MET A 1 -1.55 -3.59 -8.83
N ARG A 2 -0.43 -4.19 -8.47
CA ARG A 2 0.73 -3.47 -7.90
C ARG A 2 1.24 -2.36 -8.83
N LEU A 3 1.36 -2.63 -10.11
CA LEU A 3 1.85 -1.67 -11.10
C LEU A 3 0.90 -0.46 -11.22
N THR A 4 -0.40 -0.68 -11.21
CA THR A 4 -1.40 0.39 -11.27
C THR A 4 -1.29 1.33 -10.07
N ILE A 5 -1.19 0.78 -8.86
CA ILE A 5 -1.01 1.56 -7.62
C ILE A 5 0.28 2.37 -7.68
N LYS A 6 1.38 1.75 -8.12
CA LYS A 6 2.67 2.40 -8.25
C LYS A 6 2.62 3.57 -9.25
N ASN A 7 1.95 3.37 -10.39
CA ASN A 7 1.79 4.40 -11.41
C ASN A 7 0.96 5.58 -10.91
N GLU A 8 -0.14 5.32 -10.21
CA GLU A 8 -0.97 6.36 -9.61
C GLU A 8 -0.20 7.21 -8.61
N ARG A 9 0.60 6.58 -7.76
CA ARG A 9 1.44 7.30 -6.79
C ARG A 9 2.55 8.09 -7.46
N ASN A 10 3.18 7.53 -8.49
CA ASN A 10 4.22 8.23 -9.25
C ASN A 10 3.66 9.47 -9.93
N GLU A 11 2.45 9.39 -10.50
CA GLU A 11 1.76 10.54 -11.07
C GLU A 11 1.48 11.60 -10.02
N LYS A 12 0.99 11.20 -8.84
CA LYS A 12 0.73 12.13 -7.75
C LYS A 12 2.00 12.82 -7.27
N ILE A 13 3.08 12.07 -7.09
CA ILE A 13 4.38 12.62 -6.69
C ILE A 13 4.91 13.57 -7.76
N SER A 14 4.73 13.25 -9.04
CA SER A 14 5.11 14.13 -10.14
C SER A 14 4.35 15.46 -10.10
N GLU A 15 3.04 15.41 -9.85
CA GLU A 15 2.23 16.62 -9.67
C GLU A 15 2.74 17.47 -8.49
N LEU A 16 3.06 16.83 -7.38
CA LEU A 16 3.59 17.51 -6.19
C LEU A 16 4.97 18.13 -6.47
N ASN A 17 5.83 17.44 -7.19
CA ASN A 17 7.13 17.97 -7.60
C ASN A 17 6.97 19.21 -8.51
N ASN A 18 5.97 19.23 -9.38
CA ASN A 18 5.67 20.38 -10.21
C ASN A 18 5.28 21.60 -9.37
N ILE A 19 4.50 21.40 -8.30
CA ILE A 19 4.15 22.46 -7.35
C ILE A 19 5.38 22.97 -6.63
N ILE A 20 6.23 22.07 -6.13
CA ILE A 20 7.45 22.39 -5.38
C ILE A 20 8.41 23.21 -6.24
N GLY A 21 8.53 22.90 -7.53
CA GLY A 21 9.40 23.60 -8.47
C GLY A 21 8.77 24.81 -9.15
N SER A 22 7.53 25.16 -8.83
CA SER A 22 6.81 26.26 -9.50
C SER A 22 7.17 27.61 -8.89
N GLU A 23 7.55 28.56 -9.73
CA GLU A 23 7.79 29.94 -9.30
C GLU A 23 6.48 30.67 -8.93
N LYS A 24 5.35 30.18 -9.41
CA LYS A 24 4.03 30.76 -9.17
C LYS A 24 3.36 30.27 -7.89
N ALA A 25 3.86 29.16 -7.29
CA ALA A 25 3.29 28.62 -6.07
C ALA A 25 3.72 29.45 -4.86
N THR A 26 2.82 29.60 -3.89
CA THR A 26 3.13 30.26 -2.62
C THR A 26 3.99 29.35 -1.74
N ALA A 27 4.65 29.93 -0.73
CA ALA A 27 5.43 29.16 0.23
C ALA A 27 4.55 28.15 0.98
N ALA A 28 3.30 28.50 1.31
CA ALA A 28 2.36 27.58 1.95
C ALA A 28 2.00 26.39 1.04
N GLU A 29 1.77 26.64 -0.24
CA GLU A 29 1.47 25.59 -1.22
C GLU A 29 2.66 24.65 -1.40
N ILE A 30 3.88 25.17 -1.46
CA ILE A 30 5.11 24.39 -1.57
C ILE A 30 5.31 23.52 -0.34
N ASN A 31 5.14 24.08 0.86
CA ASN A 31 5.28 23.33 2.11
C ASN A 31 4.26 22.22 2.22
N GLN A 32 3.00 22.47 1.84
CA GLN A 32 1.95 21.45 1.82
C GLN A 32 2.29 20.31 0.85
N ALA A 33 2.81 20.65 -0.33
CA ALA A 33 3.21 19.66 -1.33
C ALA A 33 4.38 18.80 -0.84
N ILE A 34 5.35 19.38 -0.14
CA ILE A 34 6.47 18.64 0.46
C ILE A 34 5.98 17.70 1.53
N GLU A 35 5.09 18.15 2.42
CA GLU A 35 4.51 17.29 3.47
C GLU A 35 3.74 16.11 2.88
N GLU A 36 2.93 16.38 1.86
CA GLU A 36 2.15 15.32 1.19
C GLU A 36 3.05 14.32 0.49
N LYS A 37 4.10 14.78 -0.19
CA LYS A 37 5.10 13.92 -0.82
C LYS A 37 5.80 13.03 0.19
N ASN A 38 6.23 13.59 1.31
CA ASN A 38 6.88 12.83 2.38
C ASN A 38 5.93 11.79 2.98
N PHE A 39 4.66 12.15 3.15
CA PHE A 39 3.63 11.24 3.63
C PHE A 39 3.43 10.06 2.68
N LEU A 40 3.33 10.30 1.36
CA LEU A 40 3.18 9.24 0.37
C LEU A 40 4.39 8.30 0.34
N ASN A 41 5.60 8.84 0.44
CA ASN A 41 6.81 8.03 0.50
C ASN A 41 6.86 7.18 1.76
N SER A 42 6.45 7.74 2.90
CA SER A 42 6.38 7.02 4.18
C SER A 42 5.39 5.85 4.11
N ILE A 43 4.21 6.07 3.52
CA ILE A 43 3.20 5.02 3.32
C ILE A 43 3.78 3.89 2.45
N THR A 44 4.45 4.24 1.36
CA THR A 44 5.05 3.26 0.45
C THR A 44 6.08 2.40 1.16
N GLU A 45 6.94 2.98 1.99
CA GLU A 45 7.91 2.24 2.80
C GLU A 45 7.22 1.28 3.77
N CYS A 46 6.19 1.75 4.48
CA CYS A 46 5.45 0.91 5.43
C CYS A 46 4.75 -0.26 4.72
N GLU A 47 4.18 -0.02 3.55
CA GLU A 47 3.56 -1.07 2.74
C GLU A 47 4.56 -2.15 2.35
N LEU A 48 5.74 -1.75 1.86
CA LEU A 48 6.78 -2.68 1.45
C LEU A 48 7.32 -3.49 2.63
N LEU A 49 7.54 -2.86 3.76
CA LEU A 49 8.00 -3.54 4.97
C LEU A 49 6.99 -4.57 5.45
N LEU A 50 5.70 -4.19 5.47
CA LEU A 50 4.64 -5.09 5.89
C LEU A 50 4.48 -6.27 4.91
N GLU A 51 4.58 -6.02 3.61
CA GLU A 51 4.57 -7.09 2.60
C GLU A 51 5.68 -8.09 2.84
N LEU A 52 6.90 -7.63 3.11
CA LEU A 52 8.04 -8.49 3.43
C LEU A 52 7.83 -9.28 4.73
N GLU A 53 7.28 -8.65 5.75
CA GLU A 53 6.97 -9.34 7.02
C GLU A 53 5.95 -10.46 6.82
N ILE A 54 4.91 -10.22 6.02
CA ILE A 54 3.89 -11.22 5.70
C ILE A 54 4.52 -12.38 4.92
N ILE A 55 5.32 -12.10 3.91
CA ILE A 55 6.02 -13.11 3.12
C ILE A 55 6.94 -13.95 4.02
N ASN A 56 7.62 -13.32 4.97
CA ASN A 56 8.47 -14.02 5.93
C ASN A 56 7.72 -14.97 6.86
N LEU A 57 6.41 -14.82 7.01
CA LEU A 57 5.57 -15.77 7.76
C LEU A 57 5.33 -17.08 6.99
N GLY A 58 5.71 -17.14 5.71
CA GLY A 58 5.60 -18.34 4.89
C GLY A 58 4.58 -18.26 3.77
N TYR A 59 3.99 -17.10 3.53
CA TYR A 59 3.08 -16.90 2.39
C TYR A 59 3.85 -16.67 1.10
N GLN A 60 3.24 -16.99 -0.03
CA GLN A 60 3.91 -16.90 -1.34
C GLN A 60 4.14 -15.46 -1.76
N ASP A 61 3.17 -14.59 -1.52
CA ASP A 61 3.30 -13.16 -1.79
C ASP A 61 2.25 -12.39 -0.98
N ALA A 62 2.39 -11.08 -0.94
CA ALA A 62 1.46 -10.19 -0.26
C ALA A 62 1.46 -8.82 -0.92
N PHE A 63 0.29 -8.18 -0.94
CA PHE A 63 0.11 -6.82 -1.44
C PHE A 63 -0.59 -5.99 -0.37
N VAL A 64 0.01 -4.88 0.00
CA VAL A 64 -0.53 -3.94 0.98
C VAL A 64 -0.81 -2.61 0.29
N HIS A 65 -2.04 -2.15 0.39
CA HIS A 65 -2.46 -0.88 -0.20
C HIS A 65 -3.20 -0.03 0.83
N VAL A 66 -2.63 1.12 1.15
CA VAL A 66 -3.27 2.12 2.03
C VAL A 66 -4.19 3.00 1.20
N THR A 67 -5.45 3.09 1.62
CA THR A 67 -6.47 3.94 1.00
C THR A 67 -6.84 5.08 1.94
N ASP A 68 -7.69 6.00 1.49
CA ASP A 68 -8.19 7.10 2.33
C ASP A 68 -9.01 6.61 3.54
N THR A 69 -9.62 5.43 3.42
CA THR A 69 -10.53 4.89 4.44
C THR A 69 -9.91 3.77 5.27
N GLY A 70 -8.80 3.19 4.85
CA GLY A 70 -8.20 2.07 5.56
C GLY A 70 -7.07 1.42 4.80
N ILE A 71 -6.83 0.15 5.10
CA ILE A 71 -5.74 -0.61 4.50
C ILE A 71 -6.30 -1.92 3.94
N ASP A 72 -5.99 -2.19 2.67
CA ASP A 72 -6.33 -3.44 2.01
C ASP A 72 -5.09 -4.32 1.93
N VAL A 73 -5.18 -5.53 2.46
CA VAL A 73 -4.10 -6.52 2.41
C VAL A 73 -4.58 -7.72 1.62
N THR A 74 -3.87 -8.06 0.55
CA THR A 74 -4.12 -9.26 -0.24
C THR A 74 -2.96 -10.22 -0.04
N VAL A 75 -3.26 -11.44 0.41
CA VAL A 75 -2.26 -12.48 0.69
C VAL A 75 -2.44 -13.61 -0.31
N ILE A 76 -1.36 -13.97 -0.97
CA ILE A 76 -1.35 -15.07 -1.93
C ILE A 76 -1.04 -16.36 -1.17
N SER A 77 -2.05 -17.20 -0.98
CA SER A 77 -1.91 -18.44 -0.25
C SER A 77 -3.04 -19.39 -0.62
N ASP A 78 -2.73 -20.67 -0.71
CA ASP A 78 -3.74 -21.72 -0.90
C ASP A 78 -4.43 -22.10 0.42
N GLU A 79 -3.86 -21.67 1.55
CA GLU A 79 -4.45 -21.87 2.87
C GLU A 79 -5.17 -20.60 3.33
N HIS A 80 -6.45 -20.74 3.67
CA HIS A 80 -7.27 -19.65 4.18
C HIS A 80 -7.65 -19.96 5.64
N SER A 81 -7.32 -19.06 6.55
CA SER A 81 -7.57 -19.25 7.98
C SER A 81 -7.95 -17.90 8.62
N ILE A 82 -9.06 -17.92 9.38
CA ILE A 82 -9.50 -16.74 10.14
C ILE A 82 -8.44 -16.34 11.18
N SER A 83 -7.79 -17.31 11.80
CA SER A 83 -6.74 -17.08 12.79
C SER A 83 -5.54 -16.36 12.15
N LYS A 84 -5.12 -16.79 10.97
CA LYS A 84 -4.02 -16.15 10.23
C LYS A 84 -4.41 -14.76 9.74
N ALA A 85 -5.66 -14.58 9.28
CA ALA A 85 -6.17 -13.26 8.89
C ALA A 85 -6.11 -12.29 10.07
N ASN A 86 -6.53 -12.70 11.26
CA ASN A 86 -6.47 -11.88 12.47
C ASN A 86 -5.03 -11.51 12.84
N GLU A 87 -4.10 -12.42 12.71
CA GLU A 87 -2.67 -12.16 12.95
C GLU A 87 -2.15 -11.07 12.01
N ILE A 88 -2.48 -11.16 10.72
CA ILE A 88 -2.09 -10.17 9.72
C ILE A 88 -2.75 -8.81 10.00
N ILE A 89 -4.02 -8.79 10.39
CA ILE A 89 -4.72 -7.56 10.77
C ILE A 89 -4.00 -6.88 11.93
N ASN A 90 -3.65 -7.63 12.98
CA ASN A 90 -2.94 -7.09 14.14
C ASN A 90 -1.56 -6.55 13.76
N MET A 91 -0.81 -7.27 12.94
CA MET A 91 0.49 -6.81 12.42
C MET A 91 0.34 -5.49 11.66
N THR A 92 -0.67 -5.40 10.81
CA THR A 92 -0.95 -4.21 10.01
C THR A 92 -1.26 -3.01 10.89
N ILE A 93 -2.12 -3.19 11.89
CA ILE A 93 -2.47 -2.12 12.83
C ILE A 93 -1.24 -1.63 13.57
N GLN A 94 -0.39 -2.54 14.04
CA GLN A 94 0.85 -2.20 14.77
C GLN A 94 1.84 -1.44 13.88
N GLU A 95 2.02 -1.87 12.63
CA GLU A 95 2.96 -1.22 11.70
C GLU A 95 2.58 0.24 11.41
N PHE A 96 1.29 0.53 11.37
CA PHE A 96 0.77 1.88 11.16
C PHE A 96 0.41 2.61 12.46
N ASN A 97 0.88 2.10 13.62
CA ASN A 97 0.69 2.72 14.95
C ASN A 97 -0.78 2.99 15.32
N GLY A 98 -1.68 2.14 14.85
CA GLY A 98 -3.11 2.29 15.13
C GLY A 98 -3.79 3.43 14.40
N LYS A 99 -3.11 4.08 13.47
CA LYS A 99 -3.66 5.21 12.68
C LYS A 99 -4.84 4.78 11.82
N TYR A 100 -4.81 3.55 11.30
CA TYR A 100 -5.87 2.99 10.48
C TYR A 100 -6.52 1.84 11.25
N SER A 101 -7.82 1.95 11.51
CA SER A 101 -8.58 0.91 12.21
C SER A 101 -9.33 -0.01 11.26
N ASP A 102 -9.50 0.39 10.01
CA ASP A 102 -10.23 -0.36 9.02
C ASP A 102 -9.25 -1.13 8.13
N VAL A 103 -8.99 -2.38 8.50
CA VAL A 103 -8.06 -3.27 7.80
C VAL A 103 -8.84 -4.45 7.23
N CYS A 104 -8.76 -4.61 5.92
CA CYS A 104 -9.36 -5.72 5.21
C CYS A 104 -8.27 -6.67 4.70
N VAL A 105 -8.36 -7.94 5.05
CA VAL A 105 -7.43 -8.97 4.59
C VAL A 105 -8.17 -9.96 3.70
N GLU A 106 -7.66 -10.14 2.49
CA GLU A 106 -8.19 -11.10 1.53
C GLU A 106 -7.11 -12.13 1.17
N PHE A 107 -7.51 -13.39 1.08
CA PHE A 107 -6.64 -14.46 0.58
C PHE A 107 -7.02 -14.79 -0.86
N GLU A 108 -6.03 -14.86 -1.72
CA GLU A 108 -6.20 -15.29 -3.10
C GLU A 108 -5.28 -16.46 -3.41
N THR A 109 -5.73 -17.37 -4.29
CA THR A 109 -4.88 -18.46 -4.77
C THR A 109 -3.91 -17.96 -5.82
N VAL A 110 -2.81 -18.69 -6.02
CA VAL A 110 -1.84 -18.36 -7.07
C VAL A 110 -2.50 -18.33 -8.45
N GLU A 111 -3.41 -19.25 -8.71
CA GLU A 111 -4.13 -19.32 -9.97
C GLU A 111 -4.99 -18.10 -10.23
N GLU A 112 -5.71 -17.59 -9.21
CA GLU A 112 -6.51 -16.37 -9.30
C GLU A 112 -5.65 -15.15 -9.64
N VAL A 113 -4.50 -15.03 -8.99
CA VAL A 113 -3.57 -13.92 -9.21
C VAL A 113 -2.94 -13.98 -10.60
N MET A 114 -2.57 -15.17 -11.06
CA MET A 114 -2.05 -15.36 -12.41
C MET A 114 -3.08 -14.96 -13.47
N GLY A 115 -4.35 -15.30 -13.27
CA GLY A 115 -5.45 -14.88 -14.13
C GLY A 115 -5.62 -13.38 -14.19
N ILE A 116 -5.53 -12.70 -13.05
CA ILE A 116 -5.60 -11.23 -12.97
C ILE A 116 -4.42 -10.57 -13.69
N ILE A 117 -3.22 -11.11 -13.55
CA ILE A 117 -2.03 -10.60 -14.22
C ILE A 117 -2.16 -10.75 -15.73
N ASP A 118 -2.66 -11.87 -16.22
CA ASP A 118 -2.88 -12.11 -17.64
C ASP A 118 -3.90 -11.12 -18.21
N GLU A 119 -4.96 -10.83 -17.49
CA GLU A 119 -5.96 -9.83 -17.90
C GLU A 119 -5.39 -8.42 -17.94
N ALA A 120 -4.47 -8.10 -17.03
CA ALA A 120 -3.84 -6.78 -16.96
C ALA A 120 -2.75 -6.58 -18.01
N ALA A 121 -2.23 -7.67 -18.53
CA ALA A 121 -1.20 -7.61 -19.55
C ALA A 121 -1.78 -7.34 -20.94
#